data_6c6d7c624eb596e66aab61cea990e62d
#
_entry.id   6c6d7c624eb596e66aab61cea990e62d
#
_cell.length_a   1.000
_cell.length_b   1.000
_cell.length_c   1.000
_cell.angle_alpha   90.00
_cell.angle_beta   90.00
_cell.angle_gamma   90.00
#
_symmetry.space_group_name_H-M   'P 1'
#
loop_
_entity.id
_entity.type
_entity.pdbx_description
1 polymer ?
#
loop_
_entity_poly.entity_id
_entity_poly.type
_entity_poly.pdbx_seq_one_letter_code
_entity_poly.pdbx_strand_id
1 'polypeptide(L)'
;IILLTDGVNNSGFIDPKIASELALEYQIKTYTIGLGSNGMARAPIGILPNGKFQYGMTKVEIDEKLLKSISSVTGGQYFRATDNEKLAQIYSSINKLEKTEIEEIKYTNFEEKYRPFVMAALIIILF
;
A
#
# COMPACT_ATOMS: atom_id res chain seq x y z
N ILE A 1 3.63 0.03 -1.96
CA ILE A 1 3.40 1.19 -1.06
C ILE A 1 2.13 0.98 -0.27
N ILE A 2 2.12 1.41 1.00
CA ILE A 2 0.90 1.46 1.83
C ILE A 2 0.59 2.93 2.12
N LEU A 3 -0.57 3.39 1.69
CA LEU A 3 -1.09 4.73 1.94
C LEU A 3 -2.15 4.65 3.04
N LEU A 4 -1.90 5.29 4.17
CA LEU A 4 -2.79 5.33 5.31
C LEU A 4 -3.32 6.75 5.51
N THR A 5 -4.63 6.92 5.60
CA THR A 5 -5.25 8.24 5.81
C THR A 5 -6.53 8.15 6.64
N ASP A 6 -6.80 9.19 7.40
CA ASP A 6 -7.99 9.36 8.23
C ASP A 6 -8.91 10.51 7.75
N GLY A 7 -8.61 11.10 6.61
CA GLY A 7 -9.31 12.28 6.11
C GLY A 7 -9.53 12.32 4.61
N VAL A 8 -9.81 13.52 4.13
CA VAL A 8 -9.96 13.87 2.71
C VAL A 8 -8.76 14.65 2.22
N ASN A 9 -8.45 14.54 0.93
CA ASN A 9 -7.42 15.36 0.31
C ASN A 9 -7.93 16.81 0.15
N ASN A 10 -7.39 17.71 0.92
CA ASN A 10 -7.78 19.13 0.93
C ASN A 10 -6.62 20.10 0.72
N SER A 11 -5.42 19.59 0.49
CA SER A 11 -4.22 20.41 0.24
C SER A 11 -3.18 19.62 -0.54
N GLY A 12 -2.27 20.32 -1.18
CA GLY A 12 -1.18 19.76 -1.97
C GLY A 12 -1.16 20.33 -3.40
N PHE A 13 0.01 20.33 -4.02
CA PHE A 13 0.21 20.84 -5.38
C PHE A 13 0.00 19.77 -6.45
N ILE A 14 0.06 18.48 -6.07
CA ILE A 14 -0.07 17.37 -7.00
C ILE A 14 -1.38 16.64 -6.72
N ASP A 15 -2.19 16.46 -7.75
CA ASP A 15 -3.42 15.67 -7.66
C ASP A 15 -3.05 14.20 -7.35
N PRO A 16 -3.68 13.57 -6.35
CA PRO A 16 -3.47 12.16 -6.04
C PRO A 16 -3.68 11.20 -7.21
N LYS A 17 -4.53 11.56 -8.17
CA LYS A 17 -4.74 10.77 -9.38
C LYS A 17 -3.48 10.76 -10.26
N ILE A 18 -2.85 11.92 -10.45
CA ILE A 18 -1.59 12.03 -11.21
C ILE A 18 -0.50 11.21 -10.52
N ALA A 19 -0.41 11.28 -9.18
CA ALA A 19 0.53 10.48 -8.42
C ALA A 19 0.28 8.96 -8.57
N SER A 20 -0.98 8.54 -8.65
CA SER A 20 -1.32 7.13 -8.88
C SER A 20 -1.01 6.64 -10.30
N GLU A 21 -1.16 7.51 -11.30
CA GLU A 21 -0.76 7.20 -12.69
C GLU A 21 0.75 7.05 -12.82
N LEU A 22 1.53 7.90 -12.16
CA LEU A 22 2.98 7.74 -12.07
C LEU A 22 3.38 6.45 -11.36
N ALA A 23 2.71 6.11 -10.27
CA ALA A 23 2.95 4.84 -9.56
C ALA A 23 2.68 3.63 -10.48
N LEU A 24 1.63 3.69 -11.31
CA LEU A 24 1.34 2.67 -12.31
C LEU A 24 2.45 2.58 -13.37
N GLU A 25 2.95 3.70 -13.88
CA GLU A 25 4.02 3.75 -14.89
C GLU A 25 5.31 3.08 -14.36
N TYR A 26 5.63 3.29 -13.10
CA TYR A 26 6.77 2.65 -12.43
C TYR A 26 6.44 1.26 -11.85
N GLN A 27 5.27 0.71 -12.13
CA GLN A 27 4.80 -0.60 -11.62
C GLN A 27 4.81 -0.70 -10.09
N ILE A 28 4.55 0.42 -9.42
CA ILE A 28 4.49 0.51 -7.96
C ILE A 28 3.06 0.24 -7.49
N LYS A 29 2.81 -0.95 -6.97
CA LYS A 29 1.53 -1.32 -6.35
C LYS A 29 1.29 -0.51 -5.09
N THR A 30 0.09 0.07 -4.95
CA THR A 30 -0.30 0.89 -3.80
C THR A 30 -1.54 0.33 -3.13
N TYR A 31 -1.40 -0.08 -1.87
CA TYR A 31 -2.51 -0.44 -0.99
C TYR A 31 -2.97 0.82 -0.25
N THR A 32 -4.27 1.05 -0.20
CA THR A 32 -4.83 2.21 0.48
C THR A 32 -5.67 1.77 1.67
N ILE A 33 -5.48 2.42 2.81
CA ILE A 33 -6.18 2.13 4.06
C ILE A 33 -6.84 3.40 4.57
N GLY A 34 -8.17 3.41 4.63
CA GLY A 34 -8.94 4.47 5.28
C GLY A 34 -9.13 4.15 6.76
N LEU A 35 -8.66 5.03 7.65
CA LEU A 35 -8.80 4.91 9.10
C LEU A 35 -10.02 5.66 9.62
N GLY A 36 -10.74 5.04 10.53
CA GLY A 36 -11.83 5.65 11.27
C GLY A 36 -13.22 5.34 10.72
N SER A 37 -14.23 5.90 11.36
CA SER A 37 -15.64 5.78 10.97
C SER A 37 -16.14 7.08 10.37
N ASN A 38 -17.03 7.00 9.39
CA ASN A 38 -17.78 8.18 8.94
C ASN A 38 -18.71 8.61 10.07
N GLY A 39 -18.58 9.85 10.50
CA GLY A 39 -19.40 10.35 11.61
C GLY A 39 -18.97 11.73 12.08
N MET A 40 -19.43 12.07 13.28
CA MET A 40 -19.10 13.32 13.94
C MET A 40 -17.90 13.11 14.87
N ALA A 41 -16.85 13.91 14.69
CA ALA A 41 -15.71 13.94 15.58
C ALA A 41 -15.53 15.32 16.20
N ARG A 42 -14.94 15.36 17.40
CA ARG A 42 -14.60 16.62 18.05
C ARG A 42 -13.34 17.20 17.44
N ALA A 43 -13.48 18.30 16.75
CA ALA A 43 -12.37 18.98 16.08
C ALA A 43 -12.36 20.48 16.44
N PRO A 44 -11.24 21.19 16.32
CA PRO A 44 -11.18 22.63 16.49
C PRO A 44 -11.95 23.28 15.33
N ILE A 45 -12.99 24.04 15.66
CA ILE A 45 -13.85 24.77 14.71
C ILE A 45 -13.54 26.26 14.62
N GLY A 46 -12.69 26.78 15.51
CA GLY A 46 -12.29 28.17 15.53
C GLY A 46 -11.31 28.49 16.63
N ILE A 47 -10.87 29.74 16.66
CA ILE A 47 -10.01 30.28 17.71
C ILE A 47 -10.79 31.36 18.45
N LEU A 48 -10.89 31.23 19.77
CA LEU A 48 -11.50 32.22 20.62
C LEU A 48 -10.62 33.49 20.72
N PRO A 49 -11.18 34.67 21.06
CA PRO A 49 -10.40 35.90 21.21
C PRO A 49 -9.27 35.82 22.25
N ASN A 50 -9.33 34.84 23.16
CA ASN A 50 -8.30 34.55 24.17
C ASN A 50 -7.18 33.61 23.62
N GLY A 51 -7.15 33.31 22.35
CA GLY A 51 -6.17 32.44 21.71
C GLY A 51 -6.36 30.93 21.93
N LYS A 52 -7.42 30.51 22.61
CA LYS A 52 -7.74 29.09 22.81
C LYS A 52 -8.56 28.53 21.65
N PHE A 53 -8.34 27.25 21.31
CA PHE A 53 -9.16 26.55 20.32
C PHE A 53 -10.57 26.31 20.85
N GLN A 54 -11.56 26.67 20.05
CA GLN A 54 -12.93 26.26 20.27
C GLN A 54 -13.16 24.92 19.58
N TYR A 55 -13.61 23.93 20.35
CA TYR A 55 -13.90 22.58 19.84
C TYR A 55 -15.39 22.39 19.59
N GLY A 56 -15.74 21.79 18.49
CA GLY A 56 -17.10 21.43 18.14
C GLY A 56 -17.16 20.07 17.45
N MET A 57 -18.37 19.57 17.28
CA MET A 57 -18.61 18.34 16.51
C MET A 57 -18.59 18.69 15.04
N THR A 58 -17.68 18.07 14.30
CA THR A 58 -17.51 18.24 12.85
C THR A 58 -17.68 16.91 12.18
N LYS A 59 -18.30 16.91 10.99
CA LYS A 59 -18.44 15.71 10.18
C LYS A 59 -17.06 15.32 9.64
N VAL A 60 -16.64 14.10 9.96
CA VAL A 60 -15.42 13.50 9.45
C VAL A 60 -15.81 12.54 8.35
N GLU A 61 -15.28 12.76 7.17
CA GLU A 61 -15.46 11.89 6.01
C GLU A 61 -14.09 11.41 5.52
N ILE A 62 -14.06 10.18 5.06
CA ILE A 62 -12.90 9.61 4.36
C ILE A 62 -13.27 9.57 2.89
N ASP A 63 -12.40 10.04 2.02
CA ASP A 63 -12.62 9.98 0.57
C ASP A 63 -12.34 8.55 0.05
N GLU A 64 -13.28 7.67 0.32
CA GLU A 64 -13.20 6.26 -0.10
C GLU A 64 -13.12 6.11 -1.62
N LYS A 65 -13.76 7.01 -2.36
CA LYS A 65 -13.76 6.95 -3.84
C LYS A 65 -12.36 7.19 -4.38
N LEU A 66 -11.67 8.18 -3.84
CA LEU A 66 -10.29 8.49 -4.20
C LEU A 66 -9.35 7.33 -3.83
N LEU A 67 -9.46 6.81 -2.61
CA LEU A 67 -8.63 5.71 -2.13
C LEU A 67 -8.82 4.43 -2.95
N LYS A 68 -10.07 4.09 -3.29
CA LYS A 68 -10.38 2.96 -4.18
C LYS A 68 -9.83 3.17 -5.59
N SER A 69 -9.90 4.39 -6.11
CA SER A 69 -9.34 4.73 -7.42
C SER A 69 -7.82 4.55 -7.45
N ILE A 70 -7.10 5.07 -6.45
CA ILE A 70 -5.64 4.95 -6.34
C ILE A 70 -5.22 3.48 -6.29
N SER A 71 -5.82 2.68 -5.43
CA SER A 71 -5.48 1.26 -5.31
C SER A 71 -5.82 0.48 -6.57
N SER A 72 -6.96 0.73 -7.19
CA SER A 72 -7.40 0.06 -8.42
C SER A 72 -6.46 0.35 -9.60
N VAL A 73 -6.08 1.62 -9.80
CA VAL A 73 -5.18 2.04 -10.89
C VAL A 73 -3.80 1.40 -10.74
N THR A 74 -3.29 1.31 -9.53
CA THR A 74 -1.94 0.76 -9.25
C THR A 74 -1.89 -0.75 -9.07
N GLY A 75 -3.03 -1.45 -9.19
CA GLY A 75 -3.11 -2.90 -9.00
C GLY A 75 -3.06 -3.35 -7.53
N GLY A 76 -3.22 -2.43 -6.60
CA GLY A 76 -3.36 -2.71 -5.18
C GLY A 76 -4.80 -2.96 -4.74
N GLN A 77 -5.05 -2.82 -3.45
CA GLN A 77 -6.37 -3.01 -2.85
C GLN A 77 -6.67 -1.95 -1.80
N TYR A 78 -7.95 -1.57 -1.70
CA TYR A 78 -8.46 -0.67 -0.67
C TYR A 78 -8.94 -1.46 0.54
N PHE A 79 -8.61 -0.97 1.73
CA PHE A 79 -9.07 -1.49 3.01
C PHE A 79 -9.64 -0.39 3.88
N ARG A 80 -10.56 -0.77 4.77
CA ARG A 80 -11.09 0.11 5.80
C ARG A 80 -10.80 -0.44 7.17
N ALA A 81 -10.19 0.37 8.03
CA ALA A 81 -9.91 0.05 9.42
C ALA A 81 -10.69 0.99 10.35
N THR A 82 -11.49 0.43 11.25
CA THR A 82 -12.25 1.18 12.26
C THR A 82 -11.57 1.18 13.63
N ASP A 83 -10.64 0.24 13.84
CA ASP A 83 -9.90 0.04 15.08
C ASP A 83 -8.52 -0.58 14.80
N ASN A 84 -7.71 -0.66 15.86
CA ASN A 84 -6.34 -1.17 15.77
C ASN A 84 -6.28 -2.68 15.45
N GLU A 85 -7.27 -3.46 15.89
CA GLU A 85 -7.32 -4.90 15.59
C GLU A 85 -7.55 -5.14 14.11
N LYS A 86 -8.49 -4.38 13.54
CA LYS A 86 -8.77 -4.42 12.10
C LYS A 86 -7.57 -3.98 11.27
N LEU A 87 -6.86 -2.96 11.72
CA LEU A 87 -5.62 -2.49 11.09
C LEU A 87 -4.55 -3.59 11.09
N ALA A 88 -4.34 -4.28 12.21
CA ALA A 88 -3.39 -5.38 12.29
C ALA A 88 -3.74 -6.55 11.35
N GLN A 89 -5.04 -6.88 11.22
CA GLN A 89 -5.53 -7.88 10.27
C GLN A 89 -5.27 -7.47 8.82
N ILE A 90 -5.45 -6.18 8.49
CA ILE A 90 -5.18 -5.63 7.16
C ILE A 90 -3.69 -5.75 6.82
N TYR A 91 -2.79 -5.37 7.72
CA TYR A 91 -1.35 -5.54 7.51
C TYR A 91 -0.96 -7.00 7.30
N SER A 92 -1.55 -7.92 8.06
CA SER A 92 -1.35 -9.35 7.87
C SER A 92 -1.82 -9.83 6.49
N SER A 93 -2.97 -9.33 6.02
CA SER A 93 -3.52 -9.65 4.69
C SER A 93 -2.62 -9.12 3.57
N ILE A 94 -2.17 -7.87 3.65
CA ILE A 94 -1.24 -7.28 2.68
C ILE A 94 0.07 -8.07 2.64
N ASN A 95 0.61 -8.44 3.80
CA ASN A 95 1.83 -9.23 3.88
C ASN A 95 1.69 -10.60 3.20
N LYS A 96 0.54 -11.26 3.33
CA LYS A 96 0.25 -12.52 2.61
C LYS A 96 0.18 -12.33 1.11
N LEU A 97 -0.48 -11.27 0.63
CA LEU A 97 -0.60 -10.95 -0.79
C LEU A 97 0.78 -10.71 -1.42
N GLU A 98 1.63 -9.92 -0.77
CA GLU A 98 2.98 -9.63 -1.25
C GLU A 98 3.91 -10.85 -1.21
N LYS A 99 3.81 -11.72 -0.22
CA LYS A 99 4.59 -12.97 -0.16
C LYS A 99 4.25 -13.92 -1.28
N THR A 100 2.98 -14.02 -1.65
CA THR A 100 2.53 -14.89 -2.75
C THR A 100 3.16 -14.44 -4.08
N GLU A 101 3.25 -13.15 -4.33
CA GLU A 101 3.90 -12.62 -5.54
C GLU A 101 5.42 -12.87 -5.57
N ILE A 102 6.10 -12.77 -4.43
CA ILE A 102 7.54 -13.06 -4.32
C ILE A 102 7.82 -14.55 -4.55
N GLU A 103 6.95 -15.44 -4.10
CA GLU A 103 7.09 -16.88 -4.35
C GLU A 103 6.93 -17.24 -5.83
N GLU A 104 6.06 -16.57 -6.58
CA GLU A 104 5.93 -16.77 -8.03
C GLU A 104 7.19 -16.35 -8.81
N ILE A 105 7.90 -15.32 -8.37
CA ILE A 105 9.16 -14.88 -8.98
C ILE A 105 10.32 -15.84 -8.66
N LYS A 106 10.22 -16.64 -7.61
CA LYS A 106 11.27 -17.55 -7.15
C LYS A 106 11.36 -18.87 -7.91
N TYR A 107 10.42 -19.15 -8.82
CA TYR A 107 10.45 -20.31 -9.70
C TYR A 107 11.17 -20.06 -11.05
N THR A 108 12.24 -19.30 -11.06
CA THR A 108 13.24 -19.46 -12.11
C THR A 108 14.08 -20.68 -11.73
N ASN A 109 13.67 -21.83 -12.25
CA ASN A 109 14.50 -23.04 -12.26
C ASN A 109 15.82 -22.71 -12.98
N PHE A 110 16.85 -22.40 -12.20
CA PHE A 110 18.21 -22.50 -12.69
C PHE A 110 18.52 -24.00 -12.85
N GLU A 111 18.25 -24.56 -14.01
CA GLU A 111 18.82 -25.84 -14.38
C GLU A 111 20.33 -25.67 -14.52
N GLU A 112 21.05 -26.05 -13.48
CA GLU A 112 22.51 -26.08 -13.51
C GLU A 112 22.96 -27.16 -14.49
N LYS A 113 23.20 -26.79 -15.73
CA LYS A 113 23.65 -27.71 -16.79
C LYS A 113 25.16 -27.93 -16.82
N TYR A 114 25.89 -27.54 -15.78
CA TYR A 114 27.35 -27.71 -15.73
C TYR A 114 27.81 -29.15 -15.45
N ARG A 115 26.99 -29.98 -14.82
CA ARG A 115 27.34 -31.36 -14.44
C ARG A 115 27.86 -32.22 -15.57
N PRO A 116 27.23 -32.29 -16.76
CA PRO A 116 27.75 -33.09 -17.85
C PRO A 116 29.09 -32.57 -18.39
N PHE A 117 29.31 -31.27 -18.37
CA PHE A 117 30.57 -30.65 -18.80
C PHE A 117 31.73 -30.94 -17.83
N VAL A 118 31.46 -30.90 -16.52
CA VAL A 118 32.43 -31.28 -15.49
C VAL A 118 32.81 -32.75 -15.59
N MET A 119 31.86 -33.62 -15.81
CA MET A 119 32.12 -35.06 -16.01
C MET A 119 32.95 -35.34 -17.28
N ALA A 120 32.63 -34.67 -18.37
CA ALA A 120 33.42 -34.79 -19.62
C ALA A 120 34.86 -34.28 -19.44
N ALA A 121 35.06 -33.16 -18.77
CA ALA A 121 36.37 -32.62 -18.47
C ALA A 121 37.20 -33.57 -17.57
N LEU A 122 36.58 -34.19 -16.59
CA LEU A 122 37.22 -35.14 -15.69
C LEU A 122 37.68 -36.39 -16.41
N ILE A 123 36.87 -36.88 -17.36
CA ILE A 123 37.25 -38.04 -18.23
C ILE A 123 38.44 -37.70 -19.11
N ILE A 124 38.48 -36.49 -19.69
CA ILE A 124 39.61 -36.05 -20.55
C ILE A 124 40.91 -35.89 -19.75
N ILE A 125 40.86 -35.47 -18.50
CA ILE A 125 42.01 -35.30 -17.61
C ILE A 125 42.57 -36.66 -17.16
N LEU A 126 41.69 -37.67 -16.99
CA LEU A 126 42.08 -39.03 -16.54
C LEU A 126 42.60 -39.93 -17.67
N PHE A 127 42.38 -39.55 -18.90
CA PHE A 127 42.89 -40.22 -20.08
C PHE A 127 44.00 -39.41 -20.73
#